data_e39ebc47fd7405a28671e22368f523f6
#
_entry.id   e39ebc47fd7405a28671e22368f523f6
#
_cell.length_a   1.000
_cell.length_b   1.000
_cell.length_c   1.000
_cell.angle_alpha   90.00
_cell.angle_beta   90.00
_cell.angle_gamma   90.00
#
_symmetry.space_group_name_H-M   'P 1'
#
loop_
_entity.id
_entity.type
_entity.pdbx_description
1 polymer ?
#
loop_
_entity_poly.entity_id
_entity_poly.type
_entity_poly.pdbx_seq_one_letter_code
_entity_poly.pdbx_strand_id
1 'polypeptide(L)'
;MKTSLSKQPMGYIIEGSLTDGFVMRVAREANIEEVKAGKFVAIAGNQYTFFSMITNLTLQVTHPDILLYPPSDGEHFLKEFLKKNSIYATAQVKPMIVLNKEGRALPVKTVPQHFATVYEATERDVAAIFGCESDRVKKYFNMGTPLDMTTPVCIDLAKLAERSSGVFGKSGTGKTFLTRLLLAGLIKRQAATTLIFDMHNEYGLQARQESNAKFVKGLKSLFPSKVAIFSLDPAATMRRGASPDVVIQLSYEDVCVNDILSLQSELNLHSTAFEAAHLIHNKYKGQWLAALLEQGHDAKVFAEQIGAHPESIAALYRKLKRIEQLPFFVKKLPHRESVIDRLLEYLQKGIHVVIEFGNFTSTFCYLLLANIITRRIHSEYVLKTEKYLGTQKSEDEPEQLMIVIEEAHKFLNPIAASQTIFGTIAREMRKYYVTLLVIDQRPSGIDAEVLSQIGTKIVAQLSDEKDVQAVLMGAPNALTLRAILGSLDTKKQALLIGHAITMPMVIETRTYDEIFYEAMQDPLMARPVQQVIDEIF
;
A
#
# COMPACT_ATOMS: atom_id res chain seq x y z
N MET A 1 -38.97 5.42 13.94
CA MET A 1 -39.24 5.41 15.39
C MET A 1 -38.01 5.94 16.11
N LYS A 2 -38.18 7.04 16.85
CA LYS A 2 -37.13 7.77 17.58
C LYS A 2 -36.71 6.97 18.80
N THR A 3 -35.45 6.59 18.88
CA THR A 3 -34.77 6.40 20.17
C THR A 3 -33.47 7.18 20.08
N SER A 4 -33.60 8.50 20.28
CA SER A 4 -32.47 9.36 20.59
C SER A 4 -32.12 9.11 22.06
N LEU A 5 -31.17 8.25 22.33
CA LEU A 5 -30.35 8.40 23.52
C LEU A 5 -29.78 9.82 23.45
N SER A 6 -30.17 10.68 24.39
CA SER A 6 -29.65 12.05 24.47
C SER A 6 -28.17 11.96 24.74
N LYS A 7 -27.37 12.14 23.68
CA LYS A 7 -25.92 12.22 23.82
C LYS A 7 -25.59 13.38 24.73
N GLN A 8 -24.84 13.16 25.81
CA GLN A 8 -24.29 14.24 26.61
C GLN A 8 -23.31 15.04 25.74
N PRO A 9 -23.41 16.35 25.66
CA PRO A 9 -22.49 17.18 24.94
C PRO A 9 -21.10 17.11 25.56
N MET A 10 -20.07 16.93 24.74
CA MET A 10 -18.67 17.05 25.19
C MET A 10 -18.26 18.51 25.41
N GLY A 11 -18.90 19.45 24.71
CA GLY A 11 -18.58 20.85 24.79
C GLY A 11 -19.33 21.72 23.77
N TYR A 12 -18.89 22.95 23.65
CA TYR A 12 -19.46 23.97 22.78
C TYR A 12 -18.35 24.77 22.10
N ILE A 13 -18.52 25.09 20.80
CA ILE A 13 -17.57 25.93 20.07
C ILE A 13 -17.67 27.37 20.55
N ILE A 14 -16.54 27.92 20.97
CA ILE A 14 -16.46 29.29 21.49
C ILE A 14 -15.70 30.26 20.59
N GLU A 15 -14.79 29.73 19.77
CA GLU A 15 -13.92 30.51 18.90
C GLU A 15 -13.43 29.64 17.75
N GLY A 16 -12.93 30.24 16.66
CA GLY A 16 -12.23 29.53 15.62
C GLY A 16 -12.26 30.18 14.26
N SER A 17 -11.44 29.64 13.37
CA SER A 17 -11.34 30.04 11.98
C SER A 17 -11.29 28.78 11.07
N LEU A 18 -11.46 29.02 9.77
CA LEU A 18 -11.36 27.94 8.79
C LEU A 18 -9.92 27.37 8.70
N THR A 19 -8.93 28.22 8.91
CA THR A 19 -7.49 27.86 8.77
C THR A 19 -6.93 27.24 10.04
N ASP A 20 -7.24 27.82 11.20
CA ASP A 20 -6.64 27.45 12.48
C ASP A 20 -7.43 26.35 13.21
N GLY A 21 -8.67 26.11 12.78
CA GLY A 21 -9.60 25.21 13.43
C GLY A 21 -10.45 25.92 14.47
N PHE A 22 -11.08 25.15 15.37
CA PHE A 22 -12.05 25.65 16.35
C PHE A 22 -11.56 25.41 17.76
N VAL A 23 -11.97 26.27 18.68
CA VAL A 23 -11.79 26.10 20.12
C VAL A 23 -13.11 25.64 20.71
N MET A 24 -13.12 24.48 21.30
CA MET A 24 -14.23 23.93 22.05
C MET A 24 -13.99 24.20 23.54
N ARG A 25 -14.96 24.77 24.23
CA ARG A 25 -15.02 24.73 25.68
C ARG A 25 -15.61 23.40 26.11
N VAL A 26 -14.88 22.64 26.92
CA VAL A 26 -15.35 21.34 27.44
C VAL A 26 -16.56 21.57 28.35
N ALA A 27 -17.60 20.73 28.21
CA ALA A 27 -18.81 20.82 29.04
C ALA A 27 -18.45 20.57 30.52
N ARG A 28 -19.17 21.23 31.42
CA ARG A 28 -18.89 21.10 32.86
C ARG A 28 -19.09 19.71 33.42
N GLU A 29 -20.03 18.99 32.83
CA GLU A 29 -20.40 17.62 33.18
C GLU A 29 -19.47 16.56 32.56
N ALA A 30 -18.65 16.95 31.57
CA ALA A 30 -17.74 16.04 30.90
C ALA A 30 -16.49 15.82 31.76
N ASN A 31 -16.05 14.58 31.85
CA ASN A 31 -14.77 14.22 32.45
C ASN A 31 -13.62 14.65 31.51
N ILE A 32 -12.81 15.61 31.97
CA ILE A 32 -11.68 16.14 31.15
C ILE A 32 -10.70 15.06 30.77
N GLU A 33 -10.45 14.04 31.60
CA GLU A 33 -9.52 12.96 31.34
C GLU A 33 -9.99 12.01 30.22
N GLU A 34 -11.29 12.02 29.92
CA GLU A 34 -11.87 11.26 28.79
C GLU A 34 -11.79 12.02 27.46
N VAL A 35 -11.50 13.34 27.51
CA VAL A 35 -11.28 14.17 26.33
C VAL A 35 -9.82 14.05 25.93
N LYS A 36 -9.53 13.25 24.90
CA LYS A 36 -8.14 12.94 24.47
C LYS A 36 -7.81 13.60 23.16
N ALA A 37 -6.55 14.02 22.98
CA ALA A 37 -6.04 14.39 21.67
C ALA A 37 -6.06 13.15 20.74
N GLY A 38 -6.49 13.35 19.48
CA GLY A 38 -6.73 12.27 18.52
C GLY A 38 -8.18 11.77 18.48
N LYS A 39 -9.00 12.07 19.49
CA LYS A 39 -10.41 11.66 19.52
C LYS A 39 -11.24 12.42 18.48
N PHE A 40 -12.16 11.70 17.83
CA PHE A 40 -13.06 12.28 16.84
C PHE A 40 -14.34 12.80 17.48
N VAL A 41 -14.76 13.96 17.02
CA VAL A 41 -15.97 14.65 17.48
C VAL A 41 -16.82 15.11 16.30
N ALA A 42 -18.12 15.18 16.52
CA ALA A 42 -19.10 15.70 15.59
C ALA A 42 -19.64 17.05 16.12
N ILE A 43 -19.44 18.14 15.39
CA ILE A 43 -19.96 19.46 15.73
C ILE A 43 -21.28 19.64 14.97
N ALA A 44 -22.36 19.82 15.71
CA ALA A 44 -23.69 20.00 15.14
C ALA A 44 -23.87 21.44 14.62
N GLY A 45 -23.83 21.61 13.32
CA GLY A 45 -24.20 22.84 12.62
C GLY A 45 -25.64 22.78 12.08
N ASN A 46 -26.16 23.91 11.58
CA ASN A 46 -27.53 24.00 11.05
C ASN A 46 -27.74 23.22 9.74
N GLN A 47 -26.75 23.28 8.86
CA GLN A 47 -26.79 22.63 7.53
C GLN A 47 -25.86 21.43 7.43
N TYR A 48 -24.77 21.44 8.20
CA TYR A 48 -23.70 20.46 8.15
C TYR A 48 -23.37 19.93 9.54
N THR A 49 -22.94 18.69 9.60
CA THR A 49 -22.23 18.14 10.76
C THR A 49 -20.74 18.19 10.45
N PHE A 50 -19.95 18.88 11.27
CA PHE A 50 -18.50 18.95 11.08
C PHE A 50 -17.86 17.78 11.82
N PHE A 51 -17.32 16.84 11.07
CA PHE A 51 -16.52 15.76 11.63
C PHE A 51 -15.10 16.27 11.81
N SER A 52 -14.63 16.22 13.05
CA SER A 52 -13.45 16.97 13.49
C SER A 52 -12.62 16.11 14.45
N MET A 53 -11.35 16.46 14.63
CA MET A 53 -10.44 15.76 15.54
C MET A 53 -9.92 16.73 16.60
N ILE A 54 -9.88 16.29 17.85
CA ILE A 54 -9.25 17.03 18.95
C ILE A 54 -7.73 16.95 18.77
N THR A 55 -7.06 18.11 18.70
CA THR A 55 -5.60 18.16 18.46
C THR A 55 -4.81 18.58 19.69
N ASN A 56 -5.43 19.31 20.61
CA ASN A 56 -4.79 19.77 21.83
C ASN A 56 -5.83 20.03 22.93
N LEU A 57 -5.38 19.99 24.19
CA LEU A 57 -6.18 20.29 25.37
C LEU A 57 -5.41 21.30 26.24
N THR A 58 -6.11 22.30 26.75
CA THR A 58 -5.52 23.34 27.57
C THR A 58 -6.43 23.64 28.76
N LEU A 59 -5.86 23.68 29.95
CA LEU A 59 -6.55 24.16 31.15
C LEU A 59 -6.56 25.70 31.17
N GLN A 60 -7.70 26.26 31.47
CA GLN A 60 -7.94 27.70 31.47
C GLN A 60 -8.53 28.18 32.81
N VAL A 61 -8.26 29.41 33.12
CA VAL A 61 -8.85 30.08 34.28
C VAL A 61 -9.49 31.41 33.85
N THR A 62 -10.54 31.83 34.52
CA THR A 62 -11.19 33.12 34.23
C THR A 62 -10.34 34.32 34.68
N HIS A 63 -9.57 34.17 35.76
CA HIS A 63 -8.65 35.17 36.27
C HIS A 63 -7.30 34.55 36.62
N PRO A 64 -6.18 35.11 36.14
CA PRO A 64 -4.85 34.60 36.41
C PRO A 64 -4.49 34.47 37.89
N ASP A 65 -5.03 35.33 38.74
CA ASP A 65 -4.76 35.33 40.17
C ASP A 65 -5.16 34.01 40.87
N ILE A 66 -6.10 33.27 40.31
CA ILE A 66 -6.52 31.96 40.84
C ILE A 66 -5.34 30.96 40.86
N LEU A 67 -4.40 31.10 39.93
CA LEU A 67 -3.22 30.23 39.83
C LEU A 67 -2.15 30.60 40.86
N LEU A 68 -2.16 31.82 41.40
CA LEU A 68 -1.19 32.26 42.41
C LEU A 68 -1.43 31.58 43.76
N TYR A 69 -2.68 31.26 44.07
CA TYR A 69 -3.09 30.66 45.37
C TYR A 69 -3.95 29.40 45.10
N PRO A 70 -3.37 28.29 44.66
CA PRO A 70 -4.14 27.09 44.43
C PRO A 70 -4.71 26.52 45.74
N PRO A 71 -5.98 26.07 45.76
CA PRO A 71 -6.60 25.53 46.96
C PRO A 71 -5.88 24.26 47.42
N SER A 72 -5.67 24.19 48.77
CA SER A 72 -5.07 23.01 49.42
C SER A 72 -6.01 21.78 49.38
N ASP A 73 -5.48 20.59 49.69
CA ASP A 73 -6.27 19.35 49.65
C ASP A 73 -7.45 19.31 50.63
N GLY A 74 -7.40 20.07 51.70
CA GLY A 74 -8.48 20.19 52.68
C GLY A 74 -9.62 21.15 52.29
N GLU A 75 -9.43 21.99 51.27
CA GLU A 75 -10.39 23.03 50.85
C GLU A 75 -11.36 22.54 49.77
N HIS A 76 -12.11 21.47 50.05
CA HIS A 76 -13.04 20.86 49.10
C HIS A 76 -14.09 21.82 48.56
N PHE A 77 -14.65 22.67 49.42
CA PHE A 77 -15.67 23.67 49.01
C PHE A 77 -15.10 24.67 48.00
N LEU A 78 -13.90 25.17 48.25
CA LEU A 78 -13.24 26.13 47.36
C LEU A 78 -12.88 25.47 46.03
N LYS A 79 -12.38 24.22 46.04
CA LYS A 79 -12.13 23.46 44.84
C LYS A 79 -13.38 23.25 43.99
N GLU A 80 -14.51 22.87 44.60
CA GLU A 80 -15.77 22.73 43.89
C GLU A 80 -16.32 24.05 43.35
N PHE A 81 -16.23 25.14 44.14
CA PHE A 81 -16.66 26.48 43.71
C PHE A 81 -15.85 26.95 42.49
N LEU A 82 -14.53 26.80 42.52
CA LEU A 82 -13.66 27.17 41.42
C LEU A 82 -13.93 26.31 40.17
N LYS A 83 -14.12 25.00 40.34
CA LYS A 83 -14.51 24.10 39.23
C LYS A 83 -15.80 24.55 38.55
N LYS A 84 -16.78 25.04 39.29
CA LYS A 84 -18.06 25.48 38.73
C LYS A 84 -17.99 26.84 38.04
N ASN A 85 -17.15 27.77 38.51
CA ASN A 85 -17.24 29.17 38.11
C ASN A 85 -15.99 29.73 37.43
N SER A 86 -14.81 29.23 37.74
CA SER A 86 -13.56 29.92 37.44
C SER A 86 -12.52 29.12 36.66
N ILE A 87 -12.58 27.80 36.71
CA ILE A 87 -11.65 26.93 35.93
C ILE A 87 -12.43 26.13 34.90
N TYR A 88 -11.83 25.98 33.72
CA TYR A 88 -12.41 25.23 32.63
C TYR A 88 -11.32 24.67 31.73
N ALA A 89 -11.66 23.71 30.89
CA ALA A 89 -10.76 23.21 29.85
C ALA A 89 -11.24 23.65 28.47
N THR A 90 -10.30 23.92 27.62
CA THR A 90 -10.55 24.09 26.18
C THR A 90 -9.85 23.01 25.39
N ALA A 91 -10.44 22.61 24.27
CA ALA A 91 -9.82 21.72 23.31
C ALA A 91 -9.73 22.42 21.95
N GLN A 92 -8.57 22.30 21.33
CA GLN A 92 -8.38 22.64 19.92
C GLN A 92 -9.00 21.53 19.07
N VAL A 93 -9.89 21.89 18.15
CA VAL A 93 -10.63 20.94 17.31
C VAL A 93 -10.41 21.30 15.86
N LYS A 94 -9.77 20.39 15.12
CA LYS A 94 -9.49 20.56 13.69
C LYS A 94 -10.60 19.94 12.86
N PRO A 95 -11.34 20.72 12.06
CA PRO A 95 -12.35 20.16 11.16
C PRO A 95 -11.64 19.40 10.02
N MET A 96 -12.12 18.18 9.75
CA MET A 96 -11.55 17.30 8.72
C MET A 96 -12.47 17.22 7.51
N ILE A 97 -13.78 17.08 7.73
CA ILE A 97 -14.79 16.92 6.69
C ILE A 97 -16.14 17.41 7.21
N VAL A 98 -17.04 17.77 6.31
CA VAL A 98 -18.44 18.07 6.67
C VAL A 98 -19.38 17.06 6.02
N LEU A 99 -20.39 16.63 6.78
CA LEU A 99 -21.49 15.83 6.29
C LEU A 99 -22.70 16.74 6.05
N ASN A 100 -23.29 16.70 4.86
CA ASN A 100 -24.55 17.36 4.59
C ASN A 100 -25.73 16.56 5.20
N LYS A 101 -26.95 17.07 5.09
CA LYS A 101 -28.16 16.41 5.62
C LYS A 101 -28.45 15.04 4.99
N GLU A 102 -27.91 14.80 3.81
CA GLU A 102 -28.01 13.53 3.08
C GLU A 102 -26.93 12.52 3.49
N GLY A 103 -26.02 12.91 4.44
CA GLY A 103 -24.89 12.09 4.87
C GLY A 103 -23.71 12.08 3.88
N ARG A 104 -23.70 12.96 2.87
CA ARG A 104 -22.60 13.04 1.91
C ARG A 104 -21.44 13.84 2.48
N ALA A 105 -20.25 13.26 2.41
CA ALA A 105 -19.01 13.89 2.84
C ALA A 105 -18.53 14.94 1.83
N LEU A 106 -18.22 16.15 2.32
CA LEU A 106 -17.78 17.30 1.54
C LEU A 106 -16.56 17.96 2.20
N PRO A 107 -15.68 18.63 1.43
CA PRO A 107 -14.59 19.42 1.99
C PRO A 107 -15.11 20.54 2.90
N VAL A 108 -14.36 20.86 3.95
CA VAL A 108 -14.68 21.96 4.86
C VAL A 108 -14.45 23.31 4.15
N LYS A 109 -15.53 24.09 3.97
CA LYS A 109 -15.51 25.42 3.33
C LYS A 109 -16.24 26.49 4.16
N THR A 110 -16.68 26.14 5.35
CA THR A 110 -17.44 27.01 6.24
C THR A 110 -17.11 26.70 7.69
N VAL A 111 -17.57 27.52 8.61
CA VAL A 111 -17.40 27.37 10.06
C VAL A 111 -18.75 27.13 10.75
N PRO A 112 -18.78 26.38 11.87
CA PRO A 112 -19.99 26.24 12.68
C PRO A 112 -20.33 27.57 13.36
N GLN A 113 -21.57 27.71 13.85
CA GLN A 113 -21.97 28.86 14.63
C GLN A 113 -21.34 28.82 16.02
N HIS A 114 -21.23 29.97 16.66
CA HIS A 114 -20.88 30.06 18.09
C HIS A 114 -21.85 29.20 18.89
N PHE A 115 -21.32 28.55 19.92
CA PHE A 115 -22.06 27.64 20.80
C PHE A 115 -22.63 26.40 20.10
N ALA A 116 -22.19 26.11 18.87
CA ALA A 116 -22.48 24.81 18.23
C ALA A 116 -22.06 23.67 19.16
N THR A 117 -22.96 22.74 19.39
CA THR A 117 -22.74 21.63 20.32
C THR A 117 -21.79 20.61 19.71
N VAL A 118 -20.86 20.15 20.52
CA VAL A 118 -19.88 19.12 20.16
C VAL A 118 -20.24 17.82 20.87
N TYR A 119 -20.33 16.74 20.10
CA TYR A 119 -20.59 15.39 20.58
C TYR A 119 -19.43 14.47 20.23
N GLU A 120 -19.29 13.37 20.93
CA GLU A 120 -18.44 12.28 20.48
C GLU A 120 -18.96 11.74 19.14
N ALA A 121 -18.06 11.52 18.18
CA ALA A 121 -18.41 10.95 16.89
C ALA A 121 -19.02 9.54 17.08
N THR A 122 -20.06 9.22 16.32
CA THR A 122 -20.71 7.91 16.39
C THR A 122 -20.14 6.95 15.36
N GLU A 123 -20.42 5.66 15.57
CA GLU A 123 -20.19 4.62 14.57
C GLU A 123 -20.85 4.96 13.22
N ARG A 124 -22.04 5.58 13.24
CA ARG A 124 -22.73 6.02 12.01
C ARG A 124 -21.99 7.13 11.29
N ASP A 125 -21.41 8.08 12.04
CA ASP A 125 -20.63 9.18 11.45
C ASP A 125 -19.37 8.61 10.77
N VAL A 126 -18.69 7.68 11.44
CA VAL A 126 -17.50 6.99 10.88
C VAL A 126 -17.88 6.17 9.64
N ALA A 127 -18.94 5.37 9.71
CA ALA A 127 -19.40 4.57 8.58
C ALA A 127 -19.84 5.43 7.37
N ALA A 128 -20.48 6.60 7.62
CA ALA A 128 -20.84 7.53 6.56
C ALA A 128 -19.62 8.12 5.84
N ILE A 129 -18.50 8.28 6.54
CA ILE A 129 -17.26 8.87 5.99
C ILE A 129 -16.37 7.83 5.32
N PHE A 130 -16.15 6.69 5.98
CA PHE A 130 -15.19 5.68 5.53
C PHE A 130 -15.83 4.48 4.83
N GLY A 131 -17.17 4.46 4.74
CA GLY A 131 -17.90 3.34 4.17
C GLY A 131 -17.99 2.14 5.11
N CYS A 132 -18.60 1.08 4.62
CA CYS A 132 -18.80 -0.16 5.37
C CYS A 132 -18.44 -1.37 4.50
N GLU A 133 -17.81 -2.37 5.07
CA GLU A 133 -17.44 -3.61 4.39
C GLU A 133 -18.69 -4.41 3.91
N SER A 134 -19.86 -4.18 4.50
CA SER A 134 -21.13 -4.76 4.07
C SER A 134 -21.72 -4.12 2.80
N ASP A 135 -21.22 -3.00 2.33
CA ASP A 135 -21.63 -2.39 1.06
C ASP A 135 -21.26 -3.34 -0.09
N ARG A 136 -22.29 -3.79 -0.84
CA ARG A 136 -22.10 -4.71 -1.97
C ARG A 136 -21.71 -4.03 -3.27
N VAL A 137 -21.99 -2.74 -3.39
CA VAL A 137 -21.72 -1.94 -4.62
C VAL A 137 -20.30 -1.42 -4.59
N LYS A 138 -19.85 -0.90 -3.45
CA LYS A 138 -18.52 -0.35 -3.29
C LYS A 138 -17.55 -1.40 -2.73
N LYS A 139 -16.32 -1.35 -3.22
CA LYS A 139 -15.27 -2.29 -2.83
C LYS A 139 -14.55 -1.84 -1.54
N TYR A 140 -15.32 -1.55 -0.49
CA TYR A 140 -14.79 -1.19 0.82
C TYR A 140 -14.19 -2.39 1.55
N PHE A 141 -13.10 -2.15 2.27
CA PHE A 141 -12.41 -3.16 3.04
C PHE A 141 -11.92 -2.59 4.38
N ASN A 142 -12.23 -3.29 5.48
CA ASN A 142 -11.84 -2.91 6.83
C ASN A 142 -10.33 -3.10 7.05
N MET A 143 -9.62 -1.99 7.28
CA MET A 143 -8.18 -1.98 7.59
C MET A 143 -7.87 -1.97 9.10
N GLY A 144 -8.87 -1.65 9.93
CA GLY A 144 -8.71 -1.52 11.37
C GLY A 144 -9.72 -0.55 11.97
N THR A 145 -9.45 -0.08 13.17
CA THR A 145 -10.31 0.86 13.92
C THR A 145 -9.53 2.11 14.32
N PRO A 146 -10.18 3.28 14.49
CA PRO A 146 -9.52 4.43 15.11
C PRO A 146 -9.07 4.06 16.55
N LEU A 147 -8.05 4.74 17.07
CA LEU A 147 -7.42 4.38 18.35
C LEU A 147 -8.39 4.32 19.54
N ASP A 148 -9.38 5.20 19.57
CA ASP A 148 -10.34 5.34 20.69
C ASP A 148 -11.77 4.93 20.29
N MET A 149 -11.94 4.17 19.21
CA MET A 149 -13.26 3.74 18.72
C MET A 149 -13.22 2.30 18.22
N THR A 150 -14.37 1.61 18.30
CA THR A 150 -14.52 0.23 17.82
C THR A 150 -15.03 0.12 16.38
N THR A 151 -15.43 1.23 15.79
CA THR A 151 -15.99 1.26 14.43
C THR A 151 -14.92 1.04 13.38
N PRO A 152 -15.12 0.11 12.44
CA PRO A 152 -14.15 -0.14 11.38
C PRO A 152 -13.91 1.07 10.47
N VAL A 153 -12.65 1.33 10.15
CA VAL A 153 -12.24 2.25 9.08
C VAL A 153 -12.01 1.43 7.82
N CYS A 154 -12.79 1.71 6.80
CA CYS A 154 -12.67 1.04 5.52
C CYS A 154 -11.91 1.92 4.51
N ILE A 155 -11.12 1.24 3.67
CA ILE A 155 -10.49 1.81 2.48
C ILE A 155 -11.29 1.43 1.24
N ASP A 156 -11.41 2.34 0.29
CA ASP A 156 -12.02 2.06 -1.02
C ASP A 156 -10.98 1.40 -1.94
N LEU A 157 -11.06 0.08 -2.08
CA LEU A 157 -10.10 -0.69 -2.86
C LEU A 157 -10.17 -0.42 -4.37
N ALA A 158 -11.32 0.02 -4.90
CA ALA A 158 -11.40 0.43 -6.29
C ALA A 158 -10.55 1.70 -6.52
N LYS A 159 -10.69 2.70 -5.65
CA LYS A 159 -9.84 3.91 -5.70
C LYS A 159 -8.37 3.62 -5.41
N LEU A 160 -8.09 2.63 -4.55
CA LEU A 160 -6.71 2.19 -4.29
C LEU A 160 -6.07 1.66 -5.57
N ALA A 161 -6.79 0.84 -6.33
CA ALA A 161 -6.32 0.24 -7.57
C ALA A 161 -6.19 1.22 -8.73
N GLU A 162 -6.97 2.32 -8.73
CA GLU A 162 -6.90 3.36 -9.78
C GLU A 162 -5.55 4.08 -9.84
N ARG A 163 -4.79 4.11 -8.76
CA ARG A 163 -3.50 4.81 -8.67
C ARG A 163 -2.47 3.94 -7.97
N SER A 164 -1.21 4.14 -8.32
CA SER A 164 -0.13 3.53 -7.55
C SER A 164 -0.23 3.89 -6.07
N SER A 165 0.04 2.91 -5.22
CA SER A 165 -0.12 3.01 -3.78
C SER A 165 1.12 2.52 -3.06
N GLY A 166 1.30 2.86 -1.79
CA GLY A 166 2.50 2.48 -1.05
C GLY A 166 2.22 2.06 0.40
N VAL A 167 2.96 1.06 0.86
CA VAL A 167 3.05 0.64 2.26
C VAL A 167 4.44 0.93 2.77
N PHE A 168 4.55 1.86 3.71
CA PHE A 168 5.83 2.35 4.23
C PHE A 168 5.96 2.09 5.72
N GLY A 169 7.18 1.91 6.19
CA GLY A 169 7.46 1.74 7.62
C GLY A 169 8.81 1.09 7.87
N LYS A 170 9.37 1.28 9.05
CA LYS A 170 10.62 0.67 9.49
C LYS A 170 10.52 -0.86 9.52
N SER A 171 11.65 -1.56 9.49
CA SER A 171 11.70 -3.01 9.72
C SER A 171 11.08 -3.38 11.07
N GLY A 172 10.28 -4.46 11.12
CA GLY A 172 9.61 -4.93 12.34
C GLY A 172 8.36 -4.15 12.76
N THR A 173 7.91 -3.14 12.00
CA THR A 173 6.69 -2.35 12.30
C THR A 173 5.38 -2.95 11.74
N GLY A 174 5.44 -4.15 11.17
CA GLY A 174 4.26 -4.85 10.66
C GLY A 174 3.91 -4.59 9.19
N LYS A 175 4.82 -4.02 8.38
CA LYS A 175 4.59 -3.81 6.92
C LYS A 175 4.05 -5.03 6.20
N THR A 176 4.69 -6.19 6.39
CA THR A 176 4.28 -7.45 5.75
C THR A 176 2.85 -7.84 6.11
N PHE A 177 2.41 -7.62 7.37
CA PHE A 177 1.03 -7.87 7.79
C PHE A 177 0.05 -6.88 7.17
N LEU A 178 0.39 -5.59 7.16
CA LEU A 178 -0.40 -4.55 6.48
C LEU A 178 -0.57 -4.86 5.00
N THR A 179 0.51 -5.29 4.34
CA THR A 179 0.47 -5.66 2.93
C THR A 179 -0.37 -6.90 2.70
N ARG A 180 -0.24 -7.95 3.52
CA ARG A 180 -1.10 -9.14 3.43
C ARG A 180 -2.57 -8.82 3.63
N LEU A 181 -2.88 -7.99 4.63
CA LEU A 181 -4.24 -7.51 4.89
C LEU A 181 -4.83 -6.83 3.65
N LEU A 182 -4.06 -5.92 3.04
CA LEU A 182 -4.47 -5.17 1.85
C LEU A 182 -4.64 -6.10 0.63
N LEU A 183 -3.70 -7.00 0.40
CA LEU A 183 -3.76 -7.99 -0.69
C LEU A 183 -4.94 -8.94 -0.53
N ALA A 184 -5.21 -9.43 0.70
CA ALA A 184 -6.39 -10.25 0.97
C ALA A 184 -7.68 -9.49 0.66
N GLY A 185 -7.74 -8.19 0.98
CA GLY A 185 -8.87 -7.32 0.61
C GLY A 185 -9.04 -7.20 -0.90
N LEU A 186 -7.96 -6.93 -1.64
CA LEU A 186 -7.99 -6.84 -3.11
C LEU A 186 -8.49 -8.11 -3.77
N ILE A 187 -8.03 -9.29 -3.29
CA ILE A 187 -8.45 -10.61 -3.77
C ILE A 187 -9.93 -10.86 -3.42
N LYS A 188 -10.33 -10.64 -2.17
CA LYS A 188 -11.71 -10.88 -1.70
C LYS A 188 -12.72 -10.03 -2.46
N ARG A 189 -12.42 -8.75 -2.65
CA ARG A 189 -13.28 -7.75 -3.30
C ARG A 189 -13.13 -7.69 -4.82
N GLN A 190 -12.18 -8.43 -5.39
CA GLN A 190 -11.89 -8.40 -6.82
C GLN A 190 -11.72 -6.95 -7.32
N ALA A 191 -10.92 -6.17 -6.61
CA ALA A 191 -10.72 -4.76 -6.93
C ALA A 191 -9.67 -4.56 -8.04
N ALA A 192 -8.66 -5.42 -8.06
CA ALA A 192 -7.65 -5.52 -9.10
C ALA A 192 -7.04 -6.93 -9.05
N THR A 193 -6.61 -7.45 -10.16
CA THR A 193 -5.73 -8.63 -10.19
C THR A 193 -4.33 -8.22 -9.72
N THR A 194 -3.62 -9.07 -8.98
CA THR A 194 -2.30 -8.72 -8.45
C THR A 194 -1.22 -9.65 -8.99
N LEU A 195 -0.07 -9.07 -9.33
CA LEU A 195 1.18 -9.76 -9.57
C LEU A 195 2.16 -9.40 -8.46
N ILE A 196 2.58 -10.36 -7.66
CA ILE A 196 3.40 -10.14 -6.47
C ILE A 196 4.78 -10.74 -6.71
N PHE A 197 5.81 -9.89 -6.67
CA PHE A 197 7.21 -10.32 -6.66
C PHE A 197 7.64 -10.57 -5.20
N ASP A 198 7.52 -11.81 -4.75
CA ASP A 198 7.74 -12.25 -3.37
C ASP A 198 9.19 -12.70 -3.15
N MET A 199 10.10 -11.73 -3.03
CA MET A 199 11.54 -11.99 -2.88
C MET A 199 11.87 -12.76 -1.60
N HIS A 200 11.10 -12.50 -0.52
CA HIS A 200 11.34 -13.08 0.80
C HIS A 200 10.45 -14.28 1.12
N ASN A 201 9.61 -14.70 0.15
CA ASN A 201 8.66 -15.82 0.29
C ASN A 201 7.69 -15.62 1.48
N GLU A 202 7.16 -14.41 1.63
CA GLU A 202 6.32 -14.02 2.75
C GLU A 202 4.82 -14.00 2.44
N TYR A 203 4.40 -13.92 1.16
CA TYR A 203 2.99 -13.71 0.80
C TYR A 203 2.29 -14.98 0.31
N GLY A 204 2.98 -15.80 -0.48
CA GLY A 204 2.38 -16.94 -1.17
C GLY A 204 1.89 -18.03 -0.23
N LEU A 205 2.80 -18.60 0.51
CA LEU A 205 2.58 -19.72 1.42
C LEU A 205 2.57 -19.28 2.89
N GLN A 206 2.55 -20.27 3.80
CA GLN A 206 2.63 -20.00 5.23
C GLN A 206 3.94 -19.31 5.59
N ALA A 207 3.87 -18.32 6.46
CA ALA A 207 5.02 -17.66 7.01
C ALA A 207 4.98 -17.65 8.55
N ARG A 208 6.15 -17.54 9.16
CA ARG A 208 6.27 -17.49 10.63
C ARG A 208 6.10 -16.05 11.09
N GLN A 209 5.27 -15.84 12.09
CA GLN A 209 5.11 -14.53 12.71
C GLN A 209 6.32 -14.22 13.61
N GLU A 210 6.94 -13.05 13.41
CA GLU A 210 8.14 -12.65 14.19
C GLU A 210 7.88 -12.54 15.69
N SER A 211 6.67 -12.17 16.11
CA SER A 211 6.35 -11.83 17.50
C SER A 211 6.10 -13.04 18.42
N ASN A 212 5.55 -14.14 17.89
CA ASN A 212 5.08 -15.26 18.74
C ASN A 212 5.35 -16.65 18.16
N ALA A 213 6.18 -16.75 17.14
CA ALA A 213 6.54 -17.99 16.45
C ALA A 213 5.36 -18.81 15.87
N LYS A 214 4.12 -18.25 15.84
CA LYS A 214 2.98 -18.90 15.19
C LYS A 214 3.07 -18.78 13.69
N PHE A 215 2.58 -19.80 13.00
CA PHE A 215 2.43 -19.74 11.54
C PHE A 215 1.16 -18.96 11.17
N VAL A 216 1.25 -18.13 10.16
CA VAL A 216 0.15 -17.39 9.58
C VAL A 216 -0.13 -17.89 8.17
N LYS A 217 -1.43 -17.94 7.79
CA LYS A 217 -1.84 -18.39 6.46
C LYS A 217 -1.35 -17.43 5.39
N GLY A 218 -0.77 -17.96 4.31
CA GLY A 218 -0.46 -17.18 3.12
C GLY A 218 -1.68 -17.00 2.22
N LEU A 219 -1.53 -16.19 1.19
CA LEU A 219 -2.63 -15.86 0.27
C LEU A 219 -3.16 -17.09 -0.48
N LYS A 220 -2.28 -18.04 -0.87
CA LYS A 220 -2.71 -19.30 -1.50
C LYS A 220 -3.59 -20.13 -0.59
N SER A 221 -3.27 -20.17 0.71
CA SER A 221 -4.07 -20.90 1.71
C SER A 221 -5.43 -20.26 1.99
N LEU A 222 -5.51 -18.91 1.91
CA LEU A 222 -6.77 -18.18 2.08
C LEU A 222 -7.65 -18.24 0.83
N PHE A 223 -7.05 -18.25 -0.36
CA PHE A 223 -7.74 -18.18 -1.65
C PHE A 223 -7.21 -19.22 -2.63
N PRO A 224 -7.42 -20.54 -2.39
CA PRO A 224 -6.80 -21.61 -3.18
C PRO A 224 -7.10 -21.55 -4.68
N SER A 225 -8.32 -21.14 -5.06
CA SER A 225 -8.75 -21.05 -6.47
C SER A 225 -8.43 -19.71 -7.15
N LYS A 226 -8.10 -18.66 -6.36
CA LYS A 226 -7.87 -17.31 -6.88
C LYS A 226 -6.40 -16.90 -6.92
N VAL A 227 -5.50 -17.67 -6.28
CA VAL A 227 -4.08 -17.37 -6.19
C VAL A 227 -3.29 -18.52 -6.79
N ALA A 228 -2.31 -18.21 -7.64
CA ALA A 228 -1.37 -19.16 -8.22
C ALA A 228 0.07 -18.85 -7.78
N ILE A 229 0.84 -19.91 -7.49
CA ILE A 229 2.26 -19.82 -7.13
C ILE A 229 3.09 -20.14 -8.35
N PHE A 230 3.87 -19.18 -8.80
CA PHE A 230 4.90 -19.31 -9.82
C PHE A 230 6.26 -19.37 -9.12
N SER A 231 7.02 -20.44 -9.27
CA SER A 231 8.25 -20.63 -8.52
C SER A 231 9.49 -20.69 -9.43
N LEU A 232 10.54 -19.98 -9.02
CA LEU A 232 11.89 -20.10 -9.58
C LEU A 232 12.64 -21.28 -8.99
N ASP A 233 12.30 -21.69 -7.77
CA ASP A 233 12.90 -22.80 -7.03
C ASP A 233 11.83 -23.77 -6.53
N PRO A 234 11.34 -24.68 -7.39
CA PRO A 234 10.28 -25.62 -7.02
C PRO A 234 10.68 -26.52 -5.84
N ALA A 235 11.97 -26.83 -5.70
CA ALA A 235 12.45 -27.62 -4.57
C ALA A 235 12.30 -26.86 -3.24
N ALA A 236 12.55 -25.56 -3.22
CA ALA A 236 12.31 -24.73 -2.02
C ALA A 236 10.82 -24.64 -1.69
N THR A 237 9.95 -24.48 -2.69
CA THR A 237 8.48 -24.46 -2.51
C THR A 237 7.99 -25.78 -1.93
N MET A 238 8.47 -26.93 -2.44
CA MET A 238 8.12 -28.26 -1.93
C MET A 238 8.60 -28.49 -0.50
N ARG A 239 9.81 -28.03 -0.13
CA ARG A 239 10.30 -28.11 1.26
C ARG A 239 9.41 -27.31 2.24
N ARG A 240 8.68 -26.29 1.76
CA ARG A 240 7.71 -25.53 2.56
C ARG A 240 6.31 -26.16 2.57
N GLY A 241 6.16 -27.38 2.05
CA GLY A 241 4.93 -28.19 2.11
C GLY A 241 3.89 -27.84 1.04
N ALA A 242 4.30 -27.22 -0.07
CA ALA A 242 3.40 -26.91 -1.19
C ALA A 242 4.04 -27.23 -2.54
N SER A 243 3.22 -27.47 -3.55
CA SER A 243 3.68 -27.56 -4.94
C SER A 243 3.39 -26.25 -5.67
N PRO A 244 4.33 -25.75 -6.48
CA PRO A 244 4.04 -24.58 -7.31
C PRO A 244 3.01 -24.95 -8.40
N ASP A 245 2.15 -23.99 -8.75
CA ASP A 245 1.21 -24.14 -9.87
C ASP A 245 1.97 -24.09 -11.21
N VAL A 246 3.05 -23.30 -11.27
CA VAL A 246 3.90 -23.16 -12.45
C VAL A 246 5.36 -23.02 -12.05
N VAL A 247 6.27 -23.73 -12.72
CA VAL A 247 7.71 -23.53 -12.60
C VAL A 247 8.16 -22.53 -13.65
N ILE A 248 8.87 -21.47 -13.21
CA ILE A 248 9.37 -20.43 -14.12
C ILE A 248 10.64 -20.94 -14.82
N GLN A 249 10.61 -20.93 -16.14
CA GLN A 249 11.78 -21.11 -17.00
C GLN A 249 11.76 -20.01 -18.08
N LEU A 250 12.87 -19.31 -18.23
CA LEU A 250 13.07 -18.24 -19.22
C LEU A 250 14.15 -18.67 -20.23
N SER A 251 14.00 -18.24 -21.47
CA SER A 251 15.05 -18.40 -22.47
C SER A 251 15.97 -17.16 -22.49
N TYR A 252 17.16 -17.30 -23.05
CA TYR A 252 18.03 -16.15 -23.30
C TYR A 252 17.40 -15.14 -24.28
N GLU A 253 16.44 -15.57 -25.11
CA GLU A 253 15.70 -14.73 -26.04
C GLU A 253 14.72 -13.80 -25.33
N ASP A 254 14.27 -14.14 -24.10
CA ASP A 254 13.39 -13.30 -23.29
C ASP A 254 14.08 -12.04 -22.75
N VAL A 255 15.44 -12.05 -22.72
CA VAL A 255 16.25 -10.94 -22.20
C VAL A 255 16.52 -9.91 -23.29
N CYS A 256 15.96 -8.73 -23.16
CA CYS A 256 16.26 -7.60 -24.04
C CYS A 256 17.47 -6.80 -23.54
N VAL A 257 18.13 -6.05 -24.43
CA VAL A 257 19.23 -5.14 -24.05
C VAL A 257 18.76 -4.14 -22.98
N ASN A 258 17.54 -3.63 -23.10
CA ASN A 258 16.98 -2.70 -22.14
C ASN A 258 16.82 -3.28 -20.72
N ASP A 259 16.60 -4.60 -20.57
CA ASP A 259 16.55 -5.25 -19.26
C ASP A 259 17.92 -5.16 -18.56
N ILE A 260 19.01 -5.22 -19.34
CA ILE A 260 20.39 -5.09 -18.83
C ILE A 260 20.76 -3.62 -18.57
N LEU A 261 20.26 -2.70 -19.40
CA LEU A 261 20.43 -1.25 -19.16
C LEU A 261 19.87 -0.83 -17.79
N SER A 262 18.70 -1.33 -17.43
CA SER A 262 18.07 -1.05 -16.15
C SER A 262 18.83 -1.61 -14.94
N LEU A 263 19.80 -2.51 -15.18
CA LEU A 263 20.69 -3.08 -14.17
C LEU A 263 22.07 -2.42 -14.14
N GLN A 264 22.26 -1.28 -14.80
CA GLN A 264 23.57 -0.60 -14.94
C GLN A 264 24.29 -0.45 -13.60
N SER A 265 23.60 0.11 -12.61
CA SER A 265 24.17 0.36 -11.28
C SER A 265 24.54 -0.93 -10.56
N GLU A 266 23.68 -1.96 -10.61
CA GLU A 266 23.90 -3.27 -9.98
C GLU A 266 25.07 -4.03 -10.63
N LEU A 267 25.19 -3.94 -11.95
CA LEU A 267 26.25 -4.58 -12.70
C LEU A 267 27.54 -3.76 -12.75
N ASN A 268 27.49 -2.49 -12.35
CA ASN A 268 28.60 -1.55 -12.50
C ASN A 268 29.18 -1.59 -13.93
N LEU A 269 28.31 -1.35 -14.93
CA LEU A 269 28.66 -1.32 -16.34
C LEU A 269 28.85 0.10 -16.84
N HIS A 270 29.89 0.32 -17.62
CA HIS A 270 30.12 1.59 -18.31
C HIS A 270 29.21 1.73 -19.54
N SER A 271 28.92 2.94 -19.99
CA SER A 271 28.08 3.22 -21.16
C SER A 271 28.54 2.50 -22.44
N THR A 272 29.83 2.37 -22.64
CA THR A 272 30.40 1.66 -23.80
C THR A 272 30.04 0.15 -23.84
N ALA A 273 29.76 -0.47 -22.69
CA ALA A 273 29.30 -1.86 -22.67
C ALA A 273 27.87 -1.99 -23.20
N PHE A 274 27.04 -0.93 -23.06
CA PHE A 274 25.69 -0.93 -23.65
C PHE A 274 25.70 -0.70 -25.14
N GLU A 275 26.60 0.15 -25.64
CA GLU A 275 26.84 0.29 -27.09
C GLU A 275 27.21 -1.07 -27.68
N ALA A 276 28.11 -1.79 -27.03
CA ALA A 276 28.48 -3.14 -27.43
C ALA A 276 27.27 -4.11 -27.42
N ALA A 277 26.42 -4.04 -26.37
CA ALA A 277 25.21 -4.86 -26.31
C ALA A 277 24.24 -4.58 -27.47
N HIS A 278 24.06 -3.29 -27.82
CA HIS A 278 23.24 -2.90 -28.97
C HIS A 278 23.85 -3.37 -30.31
N LEU A 279 25.18 -3.31 -30.47
CA LEU A 279 25.83 -3.83 -31.67
C LEU A 279 25.64 -5.35 -31.81
N ILE A 280 25.77 -6.11 -30.70
CA ILE A 280 25.48 -7.53 -30.69
C ILE A 280 24.01 -7.79 -31.06
N HIS A 281 23.07 -7.07 -30.44
CA HIS A 281 21.66 -7.21 -30.74
C HIS A 281 21.31 -6.85 -32.19
N ASN A 282 21.92 -5.84 -32.77
CA ASN A 282 21.71 -5.48 -34.18
C ASN A 282 22.07 -6.62 -35.13
N LYS A 283 23.12 -7.38 -34.82
CA LYS A 283 23.57 -8.50 -35.61
C LYS A 283 22.80 -9.79 -35.33
N TYR A 284 22.62 -10.15 -34.05
CA TYR A 284 22.06 -11.45 -33.63
C TYR A 284 20.59 -11.39 -33.20
N LYS A 285 19.98 -10.20 -33.17
CA LYS A 285 18.57 -9.97 -32.78
C LYS A 285 18.24 -10.63 -31.44
N GLY A 286 17.18 -11.42 -31.33
CA GLY A 286 16.77 -12.11 -30.10
C GLY A 286 17.83 -13.06 -29.51
N GLN A 287 18.80 -13.52 -30.31
CA GLN A 287 19.86 -14.42 -29.85
C GLN A 287 21.11 -13.69 -29.36
N TRP A 288 21.04 -12.38 -29.15
CA TRP A 288 22.18 -11.54 -28.77
C TRP A 288 22.90 -12.01 -27.49
N LEU A 289 22.13 -12.42 -26.47
CA LEU A 289 22.66 -12.89 -25.18
C LEU A 289 23.34 -14.26 -25.35
N ALA A 290 22.71 -15.16 -26.09
CA ALA A 290 23.31 -16.49 -26.41
C ALA A 290 24.64 -16.32 -27.17
N ALA A 291 24.67 -15.46 -28.18
CA ALA A 291 25.89 -15.14 -28.93
C ALA A 291 26.99 -14.56 -28.05
N LEU A 292 26.64 -13.62 -27.14
CA LEU A 292 27.60 -13.08 -26.18
C LEU A 292 28.16 -14.16 -25.25
N LEU A 293 27.30 -15.01 -24.68
CA LEU A 293 27.72 -16.04 -23.72
C LEU A 293 28.54 -17.16 -24.39
N GLU A 294 28.29 -17.45 -25.65
CA GLU A 294 29.05 -18.47 -26.43
C GLU A 294 30.37 -17.94 -26.96
N GLN A 295 30.39 -16.72 -27.49
CA GLN A 295 31.57 -16.19 -28.23
C GLN A 295 32.35 -15.13 -27.42
N GLY A 296 31.76 -14.54 -26.41
CA GLY A 296 32.36 -13.43 -25.62
C GLY A 296 33.60 -13.83 -24.80
N HIS A 297 33.90 -15.13 -24.68
CA HIS A 297 35.14 -15.60 -24.05
C HIS A 297 36.39 -15.17 -24.82
N ASP A 298 36.29 -15.11 -26.18
CA ASP A 298 37.32 -14.47 -27.03
C ASP A 298 36.83 -13.05 -27.43
N ALA A 299 36.99 -12.14 -26.50
CA ALA A 299 36.48 -10.78 -26.67
C ALA A 299 37.11 -10.03 -27.85
N LYS A 300 38.34 -10.36 -28.25
CA LYS A 300 39.02 -9.71 -29.40
C LYS A 300 38.37 -10.11 -30.71
N VAL A 301 38.28 -11.40 -30.95
CA VAL A 301 37.69 -11.96 -32.19
C VAL A 301 36.22 -11.57 -32.31
N PHE A 302 35.47 -11.66 -31.23
CA PHE A 302 34.06 -11.32 -31.23
C PHE A 302 33.83 -9.81 -31.43
N ALA A 303 34.66 -8.93 -30.83
CA ALA A 303 34.62 -7.51 -31.03
C ALA A 303 34.86 -7.08 -32.49
N GLU A 304 35.86 -7.65 -33.15
CA GLU A 304 36.12 -7.40 -34.57
C GLU A 304 34.92 -7.77 -35.45
N GLN A 305 34.25 -8.90 -35.17
CA GLN A 305 33.09 -9.34 -35.92
C GLN A 305 31.89 -8.41 -35.85
N ILE A 306 31.72 -7.66 -34.74
CA ILE A 306 30.56 -6.81 -34.50
C ILE A 306 30.89 -5.31 -34.55
N GLY A 307 32.16 -4.93 -34.68
CA GLY A 307 32.62 -3.55 -34.71
C GLY A 307 32.56 -2.87 -33.33
N ALA A 308 32.82 -3.63 -32.25
CA ALA A 308 32.82 -3.12 -30.87
C ALA A 308 34.25 -3.09 -30.29
N HIS A 309 34.40 -2.43 -29.12
CA HIS A 309 35.68 -2.43 -28.42
C HIS A 309 35.85 -3.72 -27.59
N PRO A 310 37.01 -4.42 -27.67
CA PRO A 310 37.22 -5.71 -26.98
C PRO A 310 37.00 -5.64 -25.46
N GLU A 311 37.44 -4.56 -24.80
CA GLU A 311 37.26 -4.39 -23.36
C GLU A 311 35.78 -4.27 -22.96
N SER A 312 34.94 -3.63 -23.80
CA SER A 312 33.51 -3.51 -23.59
C SER A 312 32.84 -4.88 -23.67
N ILE A 313 33.23 -5.72 -24.65
CA ILE A 313 32.76 -7.11 -24.77
C ILE A 313 33.20 -7.92 -23.56
N ALA A 314 34.47 -7.85 -23.17
CA ALA A 314 35.00 -8.60 -22.02
C ALA A 314 34.30 -8.20 -20.72
N ALA A 315 34.00 -6.92 -20.52
CA ALA A 315 33.27 -6.43 -19.37
C ALA A 315 31.82 -6.93 -19.36
N LEU A 316 31.11 -6.81 -20.48
CA LEU A 316 29.73 -7.29 -20.65
C LEU A 316 29.62 -8.80 -20.44
N TYR A 317 30.50 -9.59 -21.09
CA TYR A 317 30.57 -11.03 -20.94
C TYR A 317 30.76 -11.45 -19.47
N ARG A 318 31.77 -10.92 -18.79
CA ARG A 318 32.04 -11.26 -17.38
C ARG A 318 30.85 -10.99 -16.48
N LYS A 319 30.12 -9.89 -16.71
CA LYS A 319 28.99 -9.50 -15.88
C LYS A 319 27.75 -10.34 -16.20
N LEU A 320 27.47 -10.63 -17.46
CA LEU A 320 26.27 -11.37 -17.88
C LEU A 320 26.45 -12.90 -17.78
N LYS A 321 27.67 -13.41 -17.71
CA LYS A 321 27.93 -14.83 -17.45
C LYS A 321 27.24 -15.34 -16.17
N ARG A 322 26.91 -14.47 -15.23
CA ARG A 322 26.12 -14.79 -14.03
C ARG A 322 24.74 -15.37 -14.37
N ILE A 323 24.17 -15.03 -15.53
CA ILE A 323 22.87 -15.57 -15.98
C ILE A 323 22.95 -17.07 -16.21
N GLU A 324 24.08 -17.61 -16.67
CA GLU A 324 24.27 -19.06 -16.85
C GLU A 324 24.22 -19.84 -15.52
N GLN A 325 24.45 -19.16 -14.38
CA GLN A 325 24.38 -19.76 -13.05
C GLN A 325 22.95 -19.82 -12.49
N LEU A 326 21.99 -19.21 -13.18
CA LEU A 326 20.59 -19.21 -12.77
C LEU A 326 19.87 -20.39 -13.46
N PRO A 327 19.50 -21.44 -12.73
CA PRO A 327 18.99 -22.70 -13.33
C PRO A 327 17.65 -22.56 -14.02
N PHE A 328 16.93 -21.46 -13.80
CA PHE A 328 15.68 -21.14 -14.47
C PHE A 328 15.89 -20.42 -15.81
N PHE A 329 17.15 -20.08 -16.20
CA PHE A 329 17.48 -19.64 -17.55
C PHE A 329 17.98 -20.81 -18.36
N VAL A 330 17.41 -21.00 -19.55
CA VAL A 330 17.78 -22.03 -20.51
C VAL A 330 18.11 -21.43 -21.87
N LYS A 331 18.98 -22.06 -22.64
CA LYS A 331 19.33 -21.59 -23.98
C LYS A 331 18.11 -21.51 -24.90
N LYS A 332 17.23 -22.51 -24.80
CA LYS A 332 16.01 -22.62 -25.60
C LYS A 332 14.94 -23.35 -24.76
N LEU A 333 13.73 -22.82 -24.77
CA LEU A 333 12.61 -23.46 -24.09
C LEU A 333 12.23 -24.80 -24.78
N PRO A 334 11.95 -25.85 -24.02
CA PRO A 334 11.55 -27.14 -24.57
C PRO A 334 10.15 -27.10 -25.22
N HIS A 335 9.30 -26.14 -24.80
CA HIS A 335 7.95 -25.93 -25.32
C HIS A 335 7.84 -24.59 -26.04
N ARG A 336 6.89 -24.49 -26.99
CA ARG A 336 6.64 -23.24 -27.74
C ARG A 336 6.02 -22.16 -26.90
N GLU A 337 5.40 -22.50 -25.80
CA GLU A 337 4.65 -21.57 -24.95
C GLU A 337 5.57 -20.96 -23.88
N SER A 338 5.70 -19.64 -23.90
CA SER A 338 6.46 -18.90 -22.90
C SER A 338 5.75 -18.95 -21.55
N VAL A 339 6.51 -19.12 -20.46
CA VAL A 339 5.97 -19.01 -19.10
C VAL A 339 5.35 -17.63 -18.84
N ILE A 340 5.84 -16.60 -19.53
CA ILE A 340 5.30 -15.23 -19.42
C ILE A 340 3.91 -15.15 -20.07
N ASP A 341 3.70 -15.82 -21.21
CA ASP A 341 2.38 -15.85 -21.86
C ASP A 341 1.36 -16.58 -20.96
N ARG A 342 1.80 -17.68 -20.33
CA ARG A 342 1.00 -18.39 -19.35
C ARG A 342 0.68 -17.52 -18.10
N LEU A 343 1.65 -16.74 -17.62
CA LEU A 343 1.44 -15.79 -16.54
C LEU A 343 0.37 -14.73 -16.91
N LEU A 344 0.48 -14.18 -18.13
CA LEU A 344 -0.51 -13.24 -18.66
C LEU A 344 -1.91 -13.84 -18.73
N GLU A 345 -2.05 -15.11 -19.14
CA GLU A 345 -3.33 -15.80 -19.13
C GLU A 345 -3.95 -15.92 -17.71
N TYR A 346 -3.13 -16.23 -16.70
CA TYR A 346 -3.61 -16.30 -15.32
C TYR A 346 -4.13 -14.93 -14.86
N LEU A 347 -3.35 -13.88 -15.11
CA LEU A 347 -3.75 -12.51 -14.75
C LEU A 347 -5.05 -12.08 -15.47
N GLN A 348 -5.21 -12.44 -16.76
CA GLN A 348 -6.41 -12.12 -17.55
C GLN A 348 -7.65 -12.88 -17.07
N LYS A 349 -7.49 -14.04 -16.47
CA LYS A 349 -8.57 -14.82 -15.83
C LYS A 349 -8.89 -14.32 -14.42
N GLY A 350 -8.30 -13.21 -13.97
CA GLY A 350 -8.47 -12.67 -12.62
C GLY A 350 -7.78 -13.51 -11.53
N ILE A 351 -6.84 -14.40 -11.91
CA ILE A 351 -6.07 -15.19 -10.96
C ILE A 351 -4.83 -14.37 -10.55
N HIS A 352 -4.70 -14.15 -9.26
CA HIS A 352 -3.57 -13.44 -8.67
C HIS A 352 -2.32 -14.33 -8.71
N VAL A 353 -1.20 -13.77 -9.10
CA VAL A 353 0.06 -14.52 -9.25
C VAL A 353 1.06 -14.07 -8.20
N VAL A 354 1.62 -15.02 -7.47
CA VAL A 354 2.75 -14.82 -6.55
C VAL A 354 3.98 -15.48 -7.16
N ILE A 355 5.00 -14.68 -7.45
CA ILE A 355 6.29 -15.17 -7.93
C ILE A 355 7.21 -15.39 -6.74
N GLU A 356 7.47 -16.64 -6.40
CA GLU A 356 8.38 -17.03 -5.32
C GLU A 356 9.80 -17.21 -5.85
N PHE A 357 10.75 -16.54 -5.21
CA PHE A 357 12.17 -16.58 -5.58
C PHE A 357 12.93 -17.76 -4.95
N GLY A 358 12.36 -18.38 -3.90
CA GLY A 358 13.01 -19.49 -3.20
C GLY A 358 14.36 -19.08 -2.61
N ASN A 359 15.44 -19.73 -3.07
CA ASN A 359 16.81 -19.43 -2.65
C ASN A 359 17.51 -18.36 -3.52
N PHE A 360 16.86 -17.83 -4.56
CA PHE A 360 17.44 -16.82 -5.45
C PHE A 360 17.22 -15.41 -4.93
N THR A 361 17.83 -15.09 -3.79
CA THR A 361 17.64 -13.81 -3.05
C THR A 361 18.56 -12.68 -3.52
N SER A 362 19.36 -12.87 -4.58
CA SER A 362 20.25 -11.80 -5.07
C SER A 362 19.46 -10.67 -5.71
N THR A 363 19.87 -9.42 -5.43
CA THR A 363 19.28 -8.20 -6.02
C THR A 363 19.31 -8.28 -7.55
N PHE A 364 20.39 -8.79 -8.14
CA PHE A 364 20.51 -8.99 -9.59
C PHE A 364 19.39 -9.87 -10.15
N CYS A 365 19.16 -11.04 -9.53
CA CYS A 365 18.11 -11.96 -9.96
C CYS A 365 16.72 -11.31 -9.86
N TYR A 366 16.46 -10.65 -8.75
CA TYR A 366 15.20 -9.96 -8.49
C TYR A 366 14.90 -8.88 -9.53
N LEU A 367 15.87 -7.97 -9.74
CA LEU A 367 15.71 -6.87 -10.70
C LEU A 367 15.57 -7.38 -12.14
N LEU A 368 16.39 -8.36 -12.54
CA LEU A 368 16.36 -8.91 -13.90
C LEU A 368 14.99 -9.54 -14.21
N LEU A 369 14.53 -10.44 -13.34
CA LEU A 369 13.26 -11.13 -13.54
C LEU A 369 12.08 -10.15 -13.55
N ALA A 370 12.05 -9.24 -12.56
CA ALA A 370 10.97 -8.27 -12.45
C ALA A 370 10.92 -7.35 -13.68
N ASN A 371 12.06 -6.91 -14.21
CA ASN A 371 12.11 -6.11 -15.43
C ASN A 371 11.61 -6.88 -16.66
N ILE A 372 12.06 -8.11 -16.88
CA ILE A 372 11.64 -8.93 -18.03
C ILE A 372 10.12 -9.12 -18.02
N ILE A 373 9.56 -9.57 -16.90
CA ILE A 373 8.13 -9.86 -16.79
C ILE A 373 7.30 -8.56 -16.92
N THR A 374 7.70 -7.52 -16.20
CA THR A 374 6.94 -6.26 -16.19
C THR A 374 6.96 -5.56 -17.55
N ARG A 375 8.08 -5.65 -18.29
CA ARG A 375 8.18 -5.12 -19.66
C ARG A 375 7.19 -5.83 -20.61
N ARG A 376 7.07 -7.14 -20.51
CA ARG A 376 6.11 -7.93 -21.33
C ARG A 376 4.68 -7.57 -20.99
N ILE A 377 4.36 -7.45 -19.68
CA ILE A 377 3.05 -7.00 -19.20
C ILE A 377 2.73 -5.61 -19.74
N HIS A 378 3.68 -4.67 -19.65
CA HIS A 378 3.51 -3.32 -20.17
C HIS A 378 3.12 -3.34 -21.65
N SER A 379 3.88 -4.04 -22.48
CA SER A 379 3.60 -4.11 -23.91
C SER A 379 2.22 -4.68 -24.22
N GLU A 380 1.82 -5.72 -23.51
CA GLU A 380 0.51 -6.36 -23.68
C GLU A 380 -0.65 -5.45 -23.26
N TYR A 381 -0.51 -4.75 -22.12
CA TYR A 381 -1.55 -3.84 -21.63
C TYR A 381 -1.69 -2.58 -22.48
N VAL A 382 -0.61 -2.09 -23.08
CA VAL A 382 -0.67 -1.00 -24.08
C VAL A 382 -1.51 -1.44 -25.28
N LEU A 383 -1.22 -2.61 -25.87
CA LEU A 383 -1.96 -3.14 -27.02
C LEU A 383 -3.45 -3.37 -26.72
N LYS A 384 -3.75 -3.93 -25.54
CA LYS A 384 -5.15 -4.12 -25.10
C LYS A 384 -5.89 -2.81 -24.92
N THR A 385 -5.24 -1.83 -24.32
CA THR A 385 -5.86 -0.51 -24.13
C THR A 385 -6.10 0.18 -25.47
N GLU A 386 -5.16 0.10 -26.41
CA GLU A 386 -5.36 0.62 -27.77
C GLU A 386 -6.54 -0.07 -28.47
N LYS A 387 -6.65 -1.39 -28.32
CA LYS A 387 -7.80 -2.15 -28.85
C LYS A 387 -9.11 -1.65 -28.24
N TYR A 388 -9.17 -1.53 -26.92
CA TYR A 388 -10.36 -1.03 -26.21
C TYR A 388 -10.75 0.38 -26.63
N LEU A 389 -9.78 1.29 -26.76
CA LEU A 389 -10.02 2.65 -27.24
C LEU A 389 -10.57 2.67 -28.67
N GLY A 390 -10.15 1.72 -29.51
CA GLY A 390 -10.65 1.58 -30.87
C GLY A 390 -12.06 0.98 -30.96
N THR A 391 -12.36 -0.04 -30.13
CA THR A 391 -13.65 -0.74 -30.16
C THR A 391 -14.72 -0.14 -29.26
N GLN A 392 -14.31 0.48 -28.14
CA GLN A 392 -15.16 1.00 -27.07
C GLN A 392 -16.16 -0.03 -26.50
N LYS A 393 -15.83 -1.32 -26.64
CA LYS A 393 -16.65 -2.42 -26.11
C LYS A 393 -16.17 -2.77 -24.71
N SER A 394 -17.09 -2.92 -23.77
CA SER A 394 -16.76 -3.29 -22.38
C SER A 394 -16.07 -4.67 -22.26
N GLU A 395 -16.29 -5.58 -23.24
CA GLU A 395 -15.59 -6.88 -23.28
C GLU A 395 -14.10 -6.76 -23.63
N ASP A 396 -13.67 -5.67 -24.24
CA ASP A 396 -12.27 -5.39 -24.58
C ASP A 396 -11.57 -4.55 -23.51
N GLU A 397 -12.30 -4.05 -22.49
CA GLU A 397 -11.73 -3.26 -21.41
C GLU A 397 -10.71 -4.08 -20.58
N PRO A 398 -9.46 -3.62 -20.44
CA PRO A 398 -8.47 -4.36 -19.67
C PRO A 398 -8.83 -4.45 -18.20
N GLU A 399 -8.66 -5.62 -17.59
CA GLU A 399 -8.76 -5.79 -16.16
C GLU A 399 -7.69 -5.00 -15.41
N GLN A 400 -8.07 -4.34 -14.31
CA GLN A 400 -7.13 -3.58 -13.50
C GLN A 400 -6.05 -4.50 -12.91
N LEU A 401 -4.79 -4.23 -13.19
CA LEU A 401 -3.64 -4.95 -12.67
C LEU A 401 -2.87 -4.10 -11.66
N MET A 402 -2.51 -4.69 -10.54
CA MET A 402 -1.62 -4.08 -9.56
C MET A 402 -0.36 -4.93 -9.38
N ILE A 403 0.79 -4.38 -9.74
CA ILE A 403 2.10 -5.03 -9.58
C ILE A 403 2.66 -4.65 -8.21
N VAL A 404 2.99 -5.65 -7.41
CA VAL A 404 3.47 -5.49 -6.02
C VAL A 404 4.97 -5.73 -5.99
N ILE A 405 5.72 -4.72 -5.53
CA ILE A 405 7.19 -4.78 -5.43
C ILE A 405 7.65 -4.42 -4.03
N GLU A 406 8.53 -5.24 -3.49
CA GLU A 406 9.26 -4.99 -2.24
C GLU A 406 10.57 -4.26 -2.50
N GLU A 407 11.10 -3.60 -1.48
CA GLU A 407 12.34 -2.82 -1.56
C GLU A 407 12.33 -1.87 -2.77
N ALA A 408 11.21 -1.15 -2.94
CA ALA A 408 10.90 -0.36 -4.12
C ALA A 408 11.99 0.68 -4.47
N HIS A 409 12.75 1.15 -3.48
CA HIS A 409 13.91 2.03 -3.69
C HIS A 409 14.98 1.42 -4.63
N LYS A 410 15.03 0.08 -4.79
CA LYS A 410 15.95 -0.56 -5.73
C LYS A 410 15.54 -0.36 -7.19
N PHE A 411 14.23 -0.27 -7.45
CA PHE A 411 13.65 -0.08 -8.79
C PHE A 411 13.35 1.38 -9.13
N LEU A 412 13.10 2.19 -8.11
CA LEU A 412 12.52 3.52 -8.22
C LEU A 412 13.39 4.60 -7.60
N ASN A 413 14.69 4.34 -7.35
CA ASN A 413 15.62 5.42 -7.02
C ASN A 413 15.79 6.38 -8.22
N PRO A 414 16.31 7.60 -8.03
CA PRO A 414 16.38 8.61 -9.09
C PRO A 414 17.06 8.15 -10.39
N ILE A 415 18.06 7.25 -10.30
CA ILE A 415 18.75 6.70 -11.47
C ILE A 415 17.89 5.61 -12.12
N ALA A 416 17.45 4.62 -11.34
CA ALA A 416 16.68 3.50 -11.85
C ALA A 416 15.30 3.94 -12.39
N ALA A 417 14.63 4.89 -11.75
CA ALA A 417 13.32 5.36 -12.17
C ALA A 417 13.29 5.97 -13.57
N SER A 418 14.40 6.52 -14.03
CA SER A 418 14.53 7.06 -15.40
C SER A 418 14.79 5.97 -16.46
N GLN A 419 15.26 4.80 -16.05
CA GLN A 419 15.75 3.75 -16.95
C GLN A 419 14.90 2.48 -16.92
N THR A 420 14.12 2.26 -15.86
CA THR A 420 13.33 1.04 -15.68
C THR A 420 11.89 1.21 -16.15
N ILE A 421 11.27 0.10 -16.53
CA ILE A 421 9.85 0.03 -16.84
C ILE A 421 8.97 0.43 -15.63
N PHE A 422 9.45 0.21 -14.41
CA PHE A 422 8.75 0.57 -13.18
C PHE A 422 8.57 2.08 -13.04
N GLY A 423 9.58 2.86 -13.41
CA GLY A 423 9.46 4.32 -13.46
C GLY A 423 8.40 4.78 -14.47
N THR A 424 8.34 4.16 -15.63
CA THR A 424 7.30 4.41 -16.64
C THR A 424 5.91 4.06 -16.10
N ILE A 425 5.75 2.89 -15.46
CA ILE A 425 4.48 2.47 -14.86
C ILE A 425 4.04 3.46 -13.79
N ALA A 426 4.95 3.86 -12.90
CA ALA A 426 4.62 4.80 -11.84
C ALA A 426 4.10 6.15 -12.36
N ARG A 427 4.66 6.65 -13.48
CA ARG A 427 4.30 7.95 -14.05
C ARG A 427 3.10 7.91 -15.01
N GLU A 428 2.98 6.87 -15.83
CA GLU A 428 2.12 6.91 -17.00
C GLU A 428 1.06 5.80 -17.08
N MET A 429 1.29 4.66 -16.41
CA MET A 429 0.55 3.42 -16.69
C MET A 429 -0.87 3.36 -16.15
N ARG A 430 -1.27 4.32 -15.33
CA ARG A 430 -2.68 4.46 -14.91
C ARG A 430 -3.65 4.43 -16.11
N LYS A 431 -3.29 5.08 -17.20
CA LYS A 431 -4.08 5.09 -18.45
C LYS A 431 -4.14 3.73 -19.17
N TYR A 432 -3.29 2.78 -18.78
CA TYR A 432 -3.22 1.43 -19.32
C TYR A 432 -3.65 0.36 -18.32
N TYR A 433 -4.40 0.73 -17.28
CA TYR A 433 -4.93 -0.20 -16.27
C TYR A 433 -3.85 -0.95 -15.46
N VAL A 434 -2.63 -0.44 -15.40
CA VAL A 434 -1.56 -1.01 -14.57
C VAL A 434 -1.10 -0.01 -13.53
N THR A 435 -1.05 -0.43 -12.27
CA THR A 435 -0.58 0.37 -11.14
C THR A 435 0.43 -0.40 -10.29
N LEU A 436 1.15 0.31 -9.43
CA LEU A 436 2.09 -0.29 -8.49
C LEU A 436 1.55 -0.27 -7.06
N LEU A 437 1.83 -1.32 -6.31
CA LEU A 437 1.84 -1.30 -4.85
C LEU A 437 3.30 -1.42 -4.42
N VAL A 438 3.87 -0.31 -3.98
CA VAL A 438 5.26 -0.26 -3.54
C VAL A 438 5.35 -0.50 -2.04
N ILE A 439 6.25 -1.38 -1.61
CA ILE A 439 6.50 -1.68 -0.21
C ILE A 439 7.94 -1.27 0.08
N ASP A 440 8.13 -0.35 1.03
CA ASP A 440 9.48 0.14 1.32
C ASP A 440 9.65 0.52 2.79
N GLN A 441 10.89 0.41 3.25
CA GLN A 441 11.29 0.87 4.58
C GLN A 441 12.04 2.22 4.53
N ARG A 442 12.47 2.65 3.35
CA ARG A 442 13.22 3.89 3.11
C ARG A 442 12.59 4.70 1.97
N PRO A 443 11.39 5.26 2.16
CA PRO A 443 10.71 6.02 1.11
C PRO A 443 11.50 7.22 0.58
N SER A 444 12.41 7.79 1.36
CA SER A 444 13.33 8.84 0.90
C SER A 444 14.31 8.38 -0.16
N GLY A 445 14.51 7.07 -0.34
CA GLY A 445 15.32 6.48 -1.40
C GLY A 445 14.59 6.35 -2.74
N ILE A 446 13.27 6.57 -2.77
CA ILE A 446 12.46 6.57 -3.99
C ILE A 446 12.54 7.94 -4.65
N ASP A 447 12.57 7.97 -5.98
CA ASP A 447 12.52 9.19 -6.77
C ASP A 447 11.33 10.08 -6.37
N ALA A 448 11.58 11.37 -6.18
CA ALA A 448 10.59 12.30 -5.63
C ALA A 448 9.38 12.48 -6.57
N GLU A 449 9.59 12.45 -7.89
CA GLU A 449 8.51 12.52 -8.87
C GLU A 449 7.62 11.28 -8.77
N VAL A 450 8.23 10.08 -8.73
CA VAL A 450 7.51 8.82 -8.56
C VAL A 450 6.73 8.81 -7.24
N LEU A 451 7.36 9.21 -6.15
CA LEU A 451 6.72 9.24 -4.82
C LEU A 451 5.51 10.20 -4.78
N SER A 452 5.56 11.29 -5.56
CA SER A 452 4.46 12.23 -5.71
C SER A 452 3.25 11.64 -6.44
N GLN A 453 3.45 10.64 -7.31
CA GLN A 453 2.38 9.94 -8.04
C GLN A 453 1.72 8.84 -7.21
N ILE A 454 2.28 8.48 -6.06
CA ILE A 454 1.66 7.52 -5.15
C ILE A 454 0.42 8.15 -4.51
N GLY A 455 -0.75 7.70 -4.99
CA GLY A 455 -2.04 8.27 -4.63
C GLY A 455 -2.51 7.94 -3.23
N THR A 456 -2.19 6.75 -2.71
CA THR A 456 -2.54 6.31 -1.35
C THR A 456 -1.30 5.76 -0.65
N LYS A 457 -1.10 6.19 0.58
CA LYS A 457 0.03 5.76 1.42
C LYS A 457 -0.50 5.19 2.73
N ILE A 458 -0.05 4.00 3.07
CA ILE A 458 -0.30 3.32 4.35
C ILE A 458 1.03 3.33 5.09
N VAL A 459 1.12 4.08 6.17
CA VAL A 459 2.40 4.39 6.82
C VAL A 459 2.39 3.83 8.24
N ALA A 460 3.16 2.77 8.48
CA ALA A 460 3.52 2.33 9.82
C ALA A 460 4.60 3.25 10.39
N GLN A 461 5.07 3.00 11.61
CA GLN A 461 6.08 3.84 12.25
C GLN A 461 7.32 4.06 11.36
N LEU A 462 7.70 5.32 11.21
CA LEU A 462 8.95 5.78 10.61
C LEU A 462 9.72 6.61 11.64
N SER A 463 11.04 6.43 11.70
CA SER A 463 11.91 7.14 12.66
C SER A 463 12.88 8.13 11.98
N ASP A 464 13.17 7.95 10.71
CA ASP A 464 14.04 8.86 9.96
C ASP A 464 13.23 10.06 9.46
N GLU A 465 13.76 11.26 9.68
CA GLU A 465 13.08 12.51 9.35
C GLU A 465 12.89 12.68 7.83
N LYS A 466 13.87 12.24 7.02
CA LYS A 466 13.77 12.30 5.56
C LYS A 466 12.66 11.37 5.04
N ASP A 467 12.53 10.20 5.65
CA ASP A 467 11.48 9.25 5.30
C ASP A 467 10.09 9.79 5.66
N VAL A 468 9.95 10.42 6.84
CA VAL A 468 8.71 11.10 7.26
C VAL A 468 8.35 12.23 6.31
N GLN A 469 9.30 13.08 5.92
CA GLN A 469 9.06 14.16 4.96
C GLN A 469 8.65 13.61 3.59
N ALA A 470 9.29 12.54 3.13
CA ALA A 470 9.02 11.92 1.86
C ALA A 470 7.59 11.35 1.78
N VAL A 471 7.12 10.65 2.79
CA VAL A 471 5.75 10.10 2.78
C VAL A 471 4.67 11.17 2.94
N LEU A 472 4.96 12.26 3.62
CA LEU A 472 4.03 13.37 3.83
C LEU A 472 4.03 14.40 2.69
N MET A 473 4.92 14.24 1.70
CA MET A 473 4.96 15.12 0.53
C MET A 473 3.58 15.15 -0.16
N GLY A 474 3.02 16.36 -0.32
CA GLY A 474 1.70 16.56 -0.91
C GLY A 474 0.51 16.23 0.00
N ALA A 475 0.74 15.80 1.24
CA ALA A 475 -0.35 15.54 2.18
C ALA A 475 -0.89 16.84 2.78
N PRO A 476 -2.22 16.99 2.93
CA PRO A 476 -2.80 18.11 3.64
C PRO A 476 -2.41 18.04 5.14
N ASN A 477 -2.16 19.18 5.78
CA ASN A 477 -1.79 19.27 7.20
C ASN A 477 -0.54 18.46 7.59
N ALA A 478 0.49 18.48 6.75
CA ALA A 478 1.72 17.68 6.94
C ALA A 478 2.38 17.85 8.32
N LEU A 479 2.34 19.05 8.92
CA LEU A 479 2.89 19.30 10.27
C LEU A 479 2.17 18.47 11.35
N THR A 480 0.84 18.44 11.32
CA THR A 480 0.04 17.63 12.27
C THR A 480 0.29 16.14 12.06
N LEU A 481 0.31 15.70 10.80
CA LEU A 481 0.56 14.29 10.46
C LEU A 481 1.96 13.84 10.86
N ARG A 482 2.95 14.73 10.81
CA ARG A 482 4.31 14.46 11.26
C ARG A 482 4.37 14.17 12.78
N ALA A 483 3.71 14.99 13.59
CA ALA A 483 3.63 14.75 15.03
C ALA A 483 2.97 13.38 15.33
N ILE A 484 1.91 13.06 14.59
CA ILE A 484 1.19 11.79 14.69
C ILE A 484 2.09 10.61 14.33
N LEU A 485 2.82 10.66 13.20
CA LEU A 485 3.73 9.60 12.79
C LEU A 485 4.83 9.32 13.81
N GLY A 486 5.33 10.37 14.49
CA GLY A 486 6.32 10.26 15.55
C GLY A 486 5.80 9.58 16.81
N SER A 487 4.49 9.58 17.03
CA SER A 487 3.83 9.00 18.22
C SER A 487 3.22 7.61 17.99
N LEU A 488 3.27 7.07 16.77
CA LEU A 488 2.73 5.75 16.47
C LEU A 488 3.43 4.64 17.26
N ASP A 489 2.64 3.70 17.77
CA ASP A 489 3.16 2.49 18.39
C ASP A 489 3.76 1.56 17.32
N THR A 490 4.85 0.88 17.69
CA THR A 490 5.71 0.13 16.78
C THR A 490 5.05 -1.05 16.08
N LYS A 491 3.93 -1.59 16.57
CA LYS A 491 3.48 -2.90 16.08
C LYS A 491 2.04 -3.03 15.61
N LYS A 492 1.20 -2.03 15.81
CA LYS A 492 -0.23 -2.19 15.53
C LYS A 492 -0.89 -0.96 14.93
N GLN A 493 -0.17 0.12 14.76
CA GLN A 493 -0.76 1.36 14.30
C GLN A 493 -0.24 1.73 12.92
N ALA A 494 -1.12 2.32 12.11
CA ALA A 494 -0.77 2.85 10.80
C ALA A 494 -1.55 4.13 10.51
N LEU A 495 -0.90 5.07 9.82
CA LEU A 495 -1.52 6.25 9.26
C LEU A 495 -1.95 5.93 7.81
N LEU A 496 -3.21 6.12 7.52
CA LEU A 496 -3.78 6.02 6.16
C LEU A 496 -3.93 7.42 5.57
N ILE A 497 -3.38 7.66 4.38
CA ILE A 497 -3.45 8.96 3.69
C ILE A 497 -3.69 8.75 2.19
N GLY A 498 -4.49 9.60 1.57
CA GLY A 498 -4.54 9.70 0.11
C GLY A 498 -5.88 9.38 -0.52
N HIS A 499 -5.84 9.00 -1.80
CA HIS A 499 -7.02 8.94 -2.69
C HIS A 499 -8.07 7.90 -2.28
N ALA A 500 -7.64 6.76 -1.76
CA ALA A 500 -8.53 5.66 -1.39
C ALA A 500 -9.19 5.83 0.00
N ILE A 501 -8.87 6.91 0.71
CA ILE A 501 -9.45 7.22 2.02
C ILE A 501 -9.96 8.66 2.02
N THR A 502 -11.09 8.87 2.67
CA THR A 502 -11.77 10.16 2.62
C THR A 502 -11.00 11.28 3.32
N MET A 503 -10.27 10.94 4.38
CA MET A 503 -9.41 11.85 5.13
C MET A 503 -8.26 11.07 5.79
N PRO A 504 -7.12 11.72 6.10
CA PRO A 504 -6.04 11.09 6.86
C PRO A 504 -6.54 10.51 8.19
N MET A 505 -6.17 9.25 8.48
CA MET A 505 -6.65 8.54 9.66
C MET A 505 -5.57 7.65 10.26
N VAL A 506 -5.37 7.74 11.57
CA VAL A 506 -4.61 6.74 12.32
C VAL A 506 -5.53 5.62 12.75
N ILE A 507 -5.11 4.40 12.51
CA ILE A 507 -5.85 3.20 12.89
C ILE A 507 -5.00 2.26 13.74
N GLU A 508 -5.64 1.54 14.66
CA GLU A 508 -5.17 0.25 15.10
C GLU A 508 -5.52 -0.77 14.01
N THR A 509 -4.49 -1.42 13.47
CA THR A 509 -4.65 -2.29 12.29
C THR A 509 -5.45 -3.55 12.64
N ARG A 510 -6.31 -3.98 11.72
CA ARG A 510 -7.04 -5.23 11.83
C ARG A 510 -6.08 -6.40 12.06
N THR A 511 -6.40 -7.29 12.99
CA THR A 511 -5.59 -8.47 13.27
C THR A 511 -5.69 -9.50 12.13
N TYR A 512 -4.56 -10.13 11.82
CA TYR A 512 -4.48 -11.19 10.81
C TYR A 512 -4.47 -12.54 11.53
N ASP A 513 -5.66 -12.96 11.99
CA ASP A 513 -5.91 -14.11 12.86
C ASP A 513 -7.03 -15.02 12.32
N GLU A 514 -7.47 -16.01 13.10
CA GLU A 514 -8.51 -16.94 12.68
C GLU A 514 -9.83 -16.24 12.36
N ILE A 515 -10.21 -15.20 13.10
CA ILE A 515 -11.44 -14.41 12.82
C ILE A 515 -11.34 -13.75 11.44
N PHE A 516 -10.15 -13.19 11.15
CA PHE A 516 -9.89 -12.63 9.83
C PHE A 516 -9.95 -13.71 8.73
N TYR A 517 -9.38 -14.88 8.97
CA TYR A 517 -9.39 -15.96 7.98
C TYR A 517 -10.82 -16.45 7.67
N GLU A 518 -11.66 -16.59 8.68
CA GLU A 518 -13.09 -16.92 8.52
C GLU A 518 -13.81 -15.84 7.69
N ALA A 519 -13.54 -14.56 7.98
CA ALA A 519 -14.10 -13.45 7.22
C ALA A 519 -13.63 -13.41 5.75
N MET A 520 -12.47 -14.00 5.44
CA MET A 520 -11.94 -14.07 4.06
C MET A 520 -12.48 -15.27 3.27
N GLN A 521 -13.00 -16.31 3.92
CA GLN A 521 -13.58 -17.47 3.23
C GLN A 521 -14.83 -17.08 2.43
N ASP A 522 -15.07 -17.75 1.30
CA ASP A 522 -16.32 -17.63 0.57
C ASP A 522 -17.44 -18.32 1.37
N PRO A 523 -18.60 -17.67 1.53
CA PRO A 523 -19.73 -18.28 2.26
C PRO A 523 -20.14 -19.66 1.73
N LEU A 524 -19.92 -19.91 0.44
CA LEU A 524 -20.19 -21.21 -0.20
C LEU A 524 -19.17 -22.30 0.21
N MET A 525 -17.94 -21.94 0.53
CA MET A 525 -16.90 -22.87 0.98
C MET A 525 -16.95 -23.15 2.49
N ALA A 526 -17.62 -22.29 3.26
CA ALA A 526 -17.79 -22.45 4.70
C ALA A 526 -18.93 -23.42 5.07
N ARG A 527 -19.74 -23.86 4.09
CA ARG A 527 -20.81 -24.85 4.33
C ARG A 527 -20.22 -26.25 4.42
N PRO A 528 -20.58 -27.06 5.42
CA PRO A 528 -20.23 -28.47 5.45
C PRO A 528 -20.64 -29.14 4.13
N VAL A 529 -19.78 -29.97 3.56
CA VAL A 529 -20.03 -30.66 2.28
C VAL A 529 -21.37 -31.36 2.28
N GLN A 530 -21.80 -31.87 3.43
CA GLN A 530 -23.11 -32.52 3.61
C GLN A 530 -24.30 -31.57 3.35
N GLN A 531 -24.21 -30.31 3.81
CA GLN A 531 -25.30 -29.34 3.55
C GLN A 531 -25.39 -28.92 2.08
N VAL A 532 -24.26 -28.90 1.37
CA VAL A 532 -24.22 -28.59 -0.07
C VAL A 532 -24.77 -29.76 -0.87
N ILE A 533 -24.51 -31.00 -0.44
CA ILE A 533 -25.08 -32.23 -1.05
C ILE A 533 -26.59 -32.26 -0.84
N ASP A 534 -27.08 -31.96 0.36
CA ASP A 534 -28.52 -31.98 0.70
C ASP A 534 -29.32 -30.86 0.00
N GLU A 535 -28.65 -29.78 -0.50
CA GLU A 535 -29.32 -28.73 -1.30
C GLU A 535 -29.27 -29.00 -2.81
N ILE A 536 -28.42 -29.90 -3.29
CA ILE A 536 -28.26 -30.22 -4.73
C ILE A 536 -29.03 -31.50 -5.09
N PHE A 537 -29.27 -32.39 -4.15
CA PHE A 537 -29.99 -33.64 -4.29
C PHE A 537 -31.21 -33.70 -3.36
#